data_c7dcc9e9e64744bd890f30160d9e4d69
#
_entry.id   c7dcc9e9e64744bd890f30160d9e4d69
#
_cell.length_a   1.000
_cell.length_b   1.000
_cell.length_c   1.000
_cell.angle_alpha   90.00
_cell.angle_beta   90.00
_cell.angle_gamma   90.00
#
_symmetry.space_group_name_H-M   'P 1'
#
loop_
_entity.id
_entity.type
_entity.pdbx_description
1 polymer ?
#
loop_
_entity_poly.entity_id
_entity_poly.type
_entity_poly.pdbx_seq_one_letter_code
_entity_poly.pdbx_strand_id
1 'polypeptide(L)'
;MEIKKFQWKGKWTGVNVYPITVFTEDMKVDYDAMRSLFRFLVKAGVAGIGVNGHTGEGECLTTEERIKVIQIAREEIQGKIPICTGIHKHTIDEGVEEARALEKAGVDTVMILAPAYYLLNTMEDPRYGVEYHKAIARAVNIPVVMHQSYDHQGACEYPTEAFAKLFREIDNLVAVKLANGWDTRWLKLEADMQALRAVGRENISLFPGTTSMMTFLWGCDGVFSGYACMDPHGLIDLWNAVQKGDLSEARKIHFNRIRPLEEVIYVRPMVDLITKYKEVCYWMGLIPRATVKHRLPLLPEVRRKLYEGLKKTSVKIVREYE
;
A
#
# COMPACT_ATOMS: atom_id res chain seq x y z
N MET A 1 2.73 16.46 -23.93
CA MET A 1 3.30 15.08 -23.92
C MET A 1 2.15 14.11 -23.73
N GLU A 2 1.97 13.14 -24.60
CA GLU A 2 0.87 12.19 -24.52
C GLU A 2 1.02 11.33 -23.26
N ILE A 3 -0.04 11.23 -22.46
CA ILE A 3 -0.02 10.46 -21.21
C ILE A 3 -0.07 8.97 -21.55
N LYS A 4 1.03 8.25 -21.39
CA LYS A 4 1.08 6.81 -21.58
C LYS A 4 0.44 6.11 -20.38
N LYS A 5 -0.76 5.54 -20.58
CA LYS A 5 -1.43 4.68 -19.59
C LYS A 5 -0.85 3.27 -19.62
N PHE A 6 -0.92 2.60 -18.47
CA PHE A 6 -0.56 1.19 -18.37
C PHE A 6 -1.57 0.33 -19.15
N GLN A 7 -1.07 -0.67 -19.86
CA GLN A 7 -1.91 -1.63 -20.58
C GLN A 7 -2.03 -2.91 -19.78
N TRP A 8 -3.21 -3.16 -19.24
CA TRP A 8 -3.50 -4.37 -18.47
C TRP A 8 -3.38 -5.64 -19.32
N LYS A 9 -2.58 -6.59 -18.86
CA LYS A 9 -2.39 -7.90 -19.50
C LYS A 9 -2.62 -9.00 -18.47
N GLY A 10 -3.88 -9.37 -18.27
CA GLY A 10 -4.24 -10.41 -17.31
C GLY A 10 -4.20 -9.93 -15.84
N LYS A 11 -3.89 -10.85 -14.94
CA LYS A 11 -3.89 -10.65 -13.50
C LYS A 11 -2.73 -9.76 -13.03
N TRP A 12 -2.98 -8.87 -12.09
CA TRP A 12 -1.93 -8.05 -11.48
C TRP A 12 -1.16 -8.88 -10.43
N THR A 13 0.16 -8.97 -10.56
CA THR A 13 1.00 -9.80 -9.68
C THR A 13 2.29 -9.08 -9.28
N GLY A 14 2.95 -9.57 -8.25
CA GLY A 14 4.28 -9.13 -7.84
C GLY A 14 4.30 -8.12 -6.69
N VAL A 15 5.44 -7.48 -6.50
CA VAL A 15 5.67 -6.55 -5.40
C VAL A 15 5.20 -5.15 -5.79
N ASN A 16 4.12 -4.69 -5.16
CA ASN A 16 3.59 -3.34 -5.32
C ASN A 16 3.89 -2.51 -4.08
N VAL A 17 4.17 -1.23 -4.28
CA VAL A 17 4.58 -0.34 -3.21
C VAL A 17 3.60 0.82 -3.03
N TYR A 18 3.26 1.14 -1.77
CA TYR A 18 2.72 2.44 -1.39
C TYR A 18 3.85 3.28 -0.80
N PRO A 19 4.50 4.16 -1.59
CA PRO A 19 5.55 5.01 -1.07
C PRO A 19 5.02 6.06 -0.10
N ILE A 20 5.92 6.49 0.78
CA ILE A 20 5.73 7.68 1.59
C ILE A 20 5.62 8.92 0.70
N THR A 21 4.89 9.95 1.15
CA THR A 21 4.95 11.29 0.55
C THR A 21 6.06 12.07 1.24
N VAL A 22 6.97 12.65 0.45
CA VAL A 22 8.06 13.47 0.96
C VAL A 22 7.57 14.91 1.09
N PHE A 23 7.82 15.53 2.24
CA PHE A 23 7.44 16.92 2.50
C PHE A 23 8.68 17.80 2.68
N THR A 24 8.54 19.06 2.32
CA THR A 24 9.47 20.14 2.65
C THR A 24 9.40 20.47 4.16
N GLU A 25 10.26 21.34 4.66
CA GLU A 25 10.24 21.77 6.07
C GLU A 25 8.93 22.51 6.43
N ASP A 26 8.36 23.25 5.47
CA ASP A 26 7.08 23.95 5.60
C ASP A 26 5.87 23.05 5.28
N MET A 27 6.04 21.72 5.33
CA MET A 27 5.00 20.68 5.17
C MET A 27 4.26 20.68 3.82
N LYS A 28 4.87 21.23 2.77
CA LYS A 28 4.40 21.10 1.39
C LYS A 28 4.97 19.84 0.76
N VAL A 29 4.32 19.30 -0.26
CA VAL A 29 4.85 18.14 -0.98
C VAL A 29 6.15 18.53 -1.71
N ASP A 30 7.23 17.80 -1.43
CA ASP A 30 8.51 17.92 -2.13
C ASP A 30 8.46 17.09 -3.42
N TYR A 31 8.01 17.72 -4.50
CA TYR A 31 7.77 17.05 -5.77
C TYR A 31 9.05 16.52 -6.42
N ASP A 32 10.20 17.14 -6.21
CA ASP A 32 11.48 16.67 -6.78
C ASP A 32 12.00 15.44 -6.03
N ALA A 33 11.84 15.44 -4.71
CA ALA A 33 12.13 14.25 -3.91
C ALA A 33 11.17 13.09 -4.26
N MET A 34 9.88 13.37 -4.54
CA MET A 34 8.93 12.36 -5.02
C MET A 34 9.35 11.77 -6.36
N ARG A 35 9.82 12.60 -7.32
CA ARG A 35 10.37 12.11 -8.60
C ARG A 35 11.52 11.15 -8.39
N SER A 36 12.45 11.52 -7.52
CA SER A 36 13.63 10.70 -7.21
C SER A 36 13.24 9.36 -6.60
N LEU A 37 12.27 9.36 -5.69
CA LEU A 37 11.73 8.16 -5.07
C LEU A 37 11.03 7.24 -6.11
N PHE A 38 10.22 7.80 -7.00
CA PHE A 38 9.57 7.01 -8.05
C PHE A 38 10.59 6.38 -9.01
N ARG A 39 11.63 7.12 -9.41
CA ARG A 39 12.72 6.57 -10.22
C ARG A 39 13.43 5.41 -9.54
N PHE A 40 13.72 5.55 -8.24
CA PHE A 40 14.32 4.48 -7.44
C PHE A 40 13.45 3.22 -7.46
N LEU A 41 12.15 3.34 -7.19
CA LEU A 41 11.22 2.22 -7.14
C LEU A 41 11.04 1.54 -8.52
N VAL A 42 10.90 2.33 -9.58
CA VAL A 42 10.82 1.80 -10.95
C VAL A 42 12.10 1.04 -11.32
N LYS A 43 13.28 1.62 -10.98
CA LYS A 43 14.57 0.97 -11.22
C LYS A 43 14.73 -0.32 -10.41
N ALA A 44 14.17 -0.38 -9.21
CA ALA A 44 14.18 -1.59 -8.38
C ALA A 44 13.32 -2.73 -8.96
N GLY A 45 12.42 -2.45 -9.92
CA GLY A 45 11.60 -3.46 -10.58
C GLY A 45 10.31 -3.80 -9.86
N VAL A 46 9.73 -2.85 -9.10
CA VAL A 46 8.41 -3.05 -8.50
C VAL A 46 7.34 -3.23 -9.58
N ALA A 47 6.29 -4.00 -9.26
CA ALA A 47 5.24 -4.37 -10.20
C ALA A 47 4.11 -3.32 -10.31
N GLY A 48 4.07 -2.36 -9.39
CA GLY A 48 3.12 -1.25 -9.37
C GLY A 48 3.42 -0.26 -8.26
N ILE A 49 2.93 0.96 -8.41
CA ILE A 49 3.09 2.03 -7.42
C ILE A 49 1.72 2.57 -7.05
N GLY A 50 1.43 2.55 -5.73
CA GLY A 50 0.27 3.22 -5.16
C GLY A 50 0.67 4.58 -4.58
N VAL A 51 0.05 5.66 -5.01
CA VAL A 51 0.25 6.99 -4.45
C VAL A 51 -0.94 7.42 -3.59
N ASN A 52 -0.76 8.38 -2.73
CA ASN A 52 -1.85 8.94 -1.91
C ASN A 52 -2.64 7.89 -1.10
N GLY A 53 -2.02 6.76 -0.75
CA GLY A 53 -2.60 5.79 0.17
C GLY A 53 -2.27 6.14 1.62
N HIS A 54 -2.60 5.25 2.58
CA HIS A 54 -2.31 5.46 4.00
C HIS A 54 -0.80 5.72 4.27
N THR A 55 0.09 4.93 3.65
CA THR A 55 1.56 5.14 3.78
C THR A 55 1.99 6.49 3.19
N GLY A 56 1.35 6.93 2.12
CA GLY A 56 1.60 8.23 1.48
C GLY A 56 0.84 9.39 2.12
N GLU A 57 0.23 9.19 3.28
CA GLU A 57 -0.51 10.26 4.00
C GLU A 57 -1.55 10.96 3.11
N GLY A 58 -2.22 10.19 2.24
CA GLY A 58 -3.16 10.72 1.25
C GLY A 58 -4.34 11.47 1.86
N GLU A 59 -4.75 11.09 3.07
CA GLU A 59 -5.77 11.78 3.87
C GLU A 59 -5.36 13.20 4.30
N CYS A 60 -4.07 13.50 4.29
CA CYS A 60 -3.51 14.79 4.69
C CYS A 60 -3.24 15.72 3.50
N LEU A 61 -3.45 15.25 2.28
CA LEU A 61 -3.18 16.00 1.05
C LEU A 61 -4.45 16.65 0.51
N THR A 62 -4.32 17.86 -0.05
CA THR A 62 -5.41 18.45 -0.82
C THR A 62 -5.63 17.67 -2.12
N THR A 63 -6.77 17.84 -2.75
CA THR A 63 -7.07 17.21 -4.04
C THR A 63 -6.03 17.62 -5.12
N GLU A 64 -5.61 18.88 -5.12
CA GLU A 64 -4.60 19.42 -6.03
C GLU A 64 -3.22 18.77 -5.80
N GLU A 65 -2.79 18.65 -4.52
CA GLU A 65 -1.55 17.95 -4.15
C GLU A 65 -1.59 16.49 -4.63
N ARG A 66 -2.71 15.81 -4.42
CA ARG A 66 -2.91 14.40 -4.85
C ARG A 66 -2.84 14.25 -6.36
N ILE A 67 -3.52 15.12 -7.10
CA ILE A 67 -3.47 15.15 -8.58
C ILE A 67 -2.04 15.41 -9.06
N LYS A 68 -1.32 16.34 -8.43
CA LYS A 68 0.05 16.67 -8.82
C LYS A 68 1.01 15.50 -8.57
N VAL A 69 0.86 14.77 -7.45
CA VAL A 69 1.64 13.55 -7.17
C VAL A 69 1.38 12.49 -8.23
N ILE A 70 0.12 12.30 -8.66
CA ILE A 70 -0.24 11.37 -9.73
C ILE A 70 0.43 11.76 -11.06
N GLN A 71 0.38 13.05 -11.43
CA GLN A 71 1.01 13.54 -12.67
C GLN A 71 2.51 13.26 -12.68
N ILE A 72 3.19 13.54 -11.57
CA ILE A 72 4.63 13.28 -11.41
C ILE A 72 4.93 11.77 -11.47
N ALA A 73 4.14 10.94 -10.79
CA ALA A 73 4.29 9.50 -10.90
C ALA A 73 4.12 9.04 -12.36
N ARG A 74 3.15 9.58 -13.09
CA ARG A 74 2.91 9.26 -14.50
C ARG A 74 4.09 9.65 -15.40
N GLU A 75 4.67 10.84 -15.18
CA GLU A 75 5.85 11.31 -15.90
C GLU A 75 7.06 10.41 -15.72
N GLU A 76 7.29 9.90 -14.50
CA GLU A 76 8.44 9.05 -14.19
C GLU A 76 8.23 7.57 -14.58
N ILE A 77 7.02 7.07 -14.44
CA ILE A 77 6.66 5.66 -14.70
C ILE A 77 6.44 5.40 -16.21
N GLN A 78 5.86 6.37 -16.94
CA GLN A 78 5.64 6.29 -18.38
C GLN A 78 4.88 5.04 -18.85
N GLY A 79 3.91 4.57 -18.07
CA GLY A 79 3.09 3.40 -18.42
C GLY A 79 3.80 2.04 -18.30
N LYS A 80 5.00 1.97 -17.74
CA LYS A 80 5.74 0.71 -17.55
C LYS A 80 5.09 -0.21 -16.52
N ILE A 81 4.53 0.38 -15.46
CA ILE A 81 3.82 -0.29 -14.38
C ILE A 81 2.57 0.51 -14.01
N PRO A 82 1.53 -0.11 -13.42
CA PRO A 82 0.30 0.60 -13.05
C PRO A 82 0.51 1.57 -11.89
N ILE A 83 -0.24 2.68 -11.94
CA ILE A 83 -0.37 3.65 -10.86
C ILE A 83 -1.74 3.47 -10.22
N CYS A 84 -1.74 3.14 -8.93
CA CYS A 84 -2.91 3.11 -8.07
C CYS A 84 -2.98 4.38 -7.20
N THR A 85 -4.17 4.85 -6.86
CA THR A 85 -4.33 5.93 -5.87
C THR A 85 -5.40 5.60 -4.86
N GLY A 86 -5.21 6.03 -3.59
CA GLY A 86 -6.20 5.81 -2.54
C GLY A 86 -7.35 6.83 -2.61
N ILE A 87 -8.56 6.42 -2.24
CA ILE A 87 -9.72 7.28 -2.00
C ILE A 87 -9.98 7.29 -0.50
N HIS A 88 -9.99 8.50 0.11
CA HIS A 88 -10.05 8.71 1.56
C HIS A 88 -11.25 9.60 1.96
N LYS A 89 -12.40 9.44 1.32
CA LYS A 89 -13.58 10.23 1.61
C LYS A 89 -14.53 9.50 2.57
N HIS A 90 -15.31 10.27 3.31
CA HIS A 90 -16.21 9.72 4.32
C HIS A 90 -17.62 9.48 3.79
N THR A 91 -18.07 10.26 2.80
CA THR A 91 -19.39 10.12 2.20
C THR A 91 -19.32 9.47 0.81
N ILE A 92 -20.42 8.88 0.38
CA ILE A 92 -20.53 8.27 -0.95
C ILE A 92 -20.31 9.31 -2.03
N ASP A 93 -20.96 10.45 -1.94
CA ASP A 93 -20.89 11.50 -2.97
C ASP A 93 -19.49 12.07 -3.12
N GLU A 94 -18.81 12.38 -2.01
CA GLU A 94 -17.41 12.83 -2.04
C GLU A 94 -16.47 11.75 -2.60
N GLY A 95 -16.71 10.47 -2.25
CA GLY A 95 -15.93 9.35 -2.77
C GLY A 95 -16.08 9.18 -4.28
N VAL A 96 -17.30 9.32 -4.78
CA VAL A 96 -17.62 9.28 -6.22
C VAL A 96 -16.98 10.46 -6.96
N GLU A 97 -17.11 11.68 -6.43
CA GLU A 97 -16.52 12.87 -7.02
C GLU A 97 -15.01 12.76 -7.09
N GLU A 98 -14.38 12.35 -6.00
CA GLU A 98 -12.94 12.15 -5.96
C GLU A 98 -12.47 11.07 -6.93
N ALA A 99 -13.14 9.92 -6.99
CA ALA A 99 -12.80 8.83 -7.91
C ALA A 99 -12.76 9.30 -9.37
N ARG A 100 -13.77 10.07 -9.79
CA ARG A 100 -13.84 10.68 -11.13
C ARG A 100 -12.70 11.67 -11.38
N ALA A 101 -12.38 12.51 -10.39
CA ALA A 101 -11.27 13.46 -10.50
C ALA A 101 -9.92 12.76 -10.65
N LEU A 102 -9.69 11.68 -9.89
CA LEU A 102 -8.46 10.90 -9.94
C LEU A 102 -8.34 10.07 -11.24
N GLU A 103 -9.45 9.50 -11.74
CA GLU A 103 -9.47 8.86 -13.05
C GLU A 103 -9.11 9.86 -14.17
N LYS A 104 -9.67 11.07 -14.13
CA LYS A 104 -9.34 12.15 -15.06
C LYS A 104 -7.88 12.60 -14.95
N ALA A 105 -7.29 12.55 -13.75
CA ALA A 105 -5.87 12.82 -13.52
C ALA A 105 -4.94 11.76 -14.13
N GLY A 106 -5.50 10.63 -14.58
CA GLY A 106 -4.77 9.63 -15.36
C GLY A 106 -4.21 8.48 -14.55
N VAL A 107 -4.78 8.11 -13.40
CA VAL A 107 -4.43 6.86 -12.70
C VAL A 107 -4.89 5.63 -13.49
N ASP A 108 -4.25 4.50 -13.26
CA ASP A 108 -4.63 3.24 -13.89
C ASP A 108 -5.63 2.46 -13.04
N THR A 109 -5.68 2.73 -11.74
CA THR A 109 -6.60 2.09 -10.80
C THR A 109 -6.79 2.96 -9.56
N VAL A 110 -7.93 2.85 -8.90
CA VAL A 110 -8.22 3.45 -7.61
C VAL A 110 -8.33 2.37 -6.53
N MET A 111 -7.83 2.66 -5.33
CA MET A 111 -8.03 1.82 -4.16
C MET A 111 -9.02 2.49 -3.22
N ILE A 112 -10.13 1.83 -2.95
CA ILE A 112 -11.16 2.34 -2.05
C ILE A 112 -10.77 1.95 -0.62
N LEU A 113 -10.48 2.96 0.20
CA LEU A 113 -10.33 2.82 1.64
C LEU A 113 -11.69 3.12 2.26
N ALA A 114 -12.22 2.17 3.01
CA ALA A 114 -13.53 2.34 3.63
C ALA A 114 -13.50 3.48 4.65
N PRO A 115 -14.56 4.31 4.73
CA PRO A 115 -14.60 5.48 5.59
C PRO A 115 -14.76 5.08 7.07
N ALA A 116 -13.67 5.13 7.83
CA ALA A 116 -13.60 4.65 9.20
C ALA A 116 -14.67 5.29 10.14
N TYR A 117 -15.00 6.57 9.94
CA TYR A 117 -15.93 7.28 10.82
C TYR A 117 -17.36 6.75 10.74
N TYR A 118 -17.87 6.44 9.53
CA TYR A 118 -19.24 5.95 9.33
C TYR A 118 -19.38 4.43 9.41
N LEU A 119 -18.27 3.71 9.54
CA LEU A 119 -18.24 2.26 9.57
C LEU A 119 -18.04 1.73 10.99
N LEU A 120 -18.79 2.26 11.95
CA LEU A 120 -18.62 1.96 13.37
C LEU A 120 -18.65 0.45 13.69
N ASN A 121 -19.23 -0.37 12.86
CA ASN A 121 -19.09 -1.82 12.95
C ASN A 121 -19.52 -2.52 11.64
N THR A 122 -18.69 -2.50 10.62
CA THR A 122 -18.98 -3.20 9.35
C THR A 122 -19.10 -4.71 9.49
N MET A 123 -18.56 -5.29 10.54
CA MET A 123 -18.73 -6.70 10.85
C MET A 123 -20.17 -7.05 11.25
N GLU A 124 -20.88 -6.13 11.92
CA GLU A 124 -22.26 -6.29 12.30
C GLU A 124 -23.23 -5.83 11.21
N ASP A 125 -22.94 -4.67 10.59
CA ASP A 125 -23.76 -4.12 9.50
C ASP A 125 -22.89 -3.59 8.35
N PRO A 126 -22.66 -4.40 7.32
CA PRO A 126 -21.81 -3.99 6.20
C PRO A 126 -22.53 -3.11 5.17
N ARG A 127 -23.82 -2.81 5.31
CA ARG A 127 -24.65 -2.19 4.25
C ARG A 127 -24.07 -0.89 3.72
N TYR A 128 -23.73 0.05 4.60
CA TYR A 128 -23.17 1.33 4.17
C TYR A 128 -21.86 1.17 3.42
N GLY A 129 -20.94 0.38 3.96
CA GLY A 129 -19.65 0.12 3.32
C GLY A 129 -19.78 -0.59 1.97
N VAL A 130 -20.74 -1.51 1.86
CA VAL A 130 -21.06 -2.18 0.58
C VAL A 130 -21.55 -1.17 -0.45
N GLU A 131 -22.51 -0.31 -0.11
CA GLU A 131 -23.01 0.72 -1.03
C GLU A 131 -21.95 1.78 -1.37
N TYR A 132 -21.08 2.15 -0.41
CA TYR A 132 -19.94 3.02 -0.65
C TYR A 132 -19.00 2.45 -1.74
N HIS A 133 -18.59 1.18 -1.61
CA HIS A 133 -17.74 0.52 -2.60
C HIS A 133 -18.42 0.41 -3.96
N LYS A 134 -19.71 0.03 -3.98
CA LYS A 134 -20.50 -0.08 -5.23
C LYS A 134 -20.62 1.26 -5.96
N ALA A 135 -20.95 2.32 -5.23
CA ALA A 135 -21.14 3.64 -5.81
C ALA A 135 -19.84 4.16 -6.45
N ILE A 136 -18.72 4.05 -5.73
CA ILE A 136 -17.42 4.50 -6.24
C ILE A 136 -16.97 3.64 -7.42
N ALA A 137 -17.07 2.32 -7.32
CA ALA A 137 -16.64 1.43 -8.40
C ALA A 137 -17.44 1.65 -9.69
N ARG A 138 -18.76 1.92 -9.58
CA ARG A 138 -19.62 2.25 -10.74
C ARG A 138 -19.36 3.64 -11.32
N ALA A 139 -18.72 4.53 -10.56
CA ALA A 139 -18.46 5.90 -11.00
C ALA A 139 -17.25 6.04 -11.91
N VAL A 140 -16.42 5.01 -12.04
CA VAL A 140 -15.18 5.00 -12.83
C VAL A 140 -15.16 3.83 -13.82
N ASN A 141 -14.41 4.01 -14.92
CA ASN A 141 -14.23 2.99 -15.96
C ASN A 141 -12.89 2.25 -15.84
N ILE A 142 -12.11 2.55 -14.82
CA ILE A 142 -10.81 1.91 -14.54
C ILE A 142 -10.99 0.79 -13.52
N PRO A 143 -10.04 -0.16 -13.45
CA PRO A 143 -10.00 -1.17 -12.39
C PRO A 143 -10.00 -0.57 -10.99
N VAL A 144 -10.64 -1.27 -10.07
CA VAL A 144 -10.79 -0.86 -8.67
C VAL A 144 -10.12 -1.90 -7.77
N VAL A 145 -9.45 -1.42 -6.74
CA VAL A 145 -8.88 -2.22 -5.65
C VAL A 145 -9.67 -1.96 -4.38
N MET A 146 -10.06 -2.99 -3.67
CA MET A 146 -10.64 -2.86 -2.34
C MET A 146 -9.53 -2.90 -1.29
N HIS A 147 -9.62 -2.06 -0.26
CA HIS A 147 -8.77 -2.15 0.92
C HIS A 147 -9.59 -2.75 2.07
N GLN A 148 -9.32 -4.01 2.40
CA GLN A 148 -9.85 -4.69 3.58
C GLN A 148 -8.88 -4.43 4.74
N SER A 149 -9.30 -3.68 5.73
CA SER A 149 -8.48 -3.33 6.90
C SER A 149 -8.96 -4.06 8.13
N TYR A 150 -8.06 -4.83 8.74
CA TYR A 150 -8.33 -5.55 9.98
C TYR A 150 -7.88 -4.71 11.19
N ASP A 151 -8.68 -4.68 12.24
CA ASP A 151 -8.52 -4.04 13.57
C ASP A 151 -7.71 -2.74 13.69
N HIS A 152 -6.50 -2.68 13.21
CA HIS A 152 -5.53 -1.63 13.58
C HIS A 152 -5.49 -0.41 12.65
N GLN A 153 -6.27 -0.43 11.58
CA GLN A 153 -6.36 0.68 10.61
C GLN A 153 -7.80 1.19 10.45
N GLY A 154 -8.49 1.40 11.57
CA GLY A 154 -9.84 1.95 11.54
C GLY A 154 -10.95 0.90 11.42
N ALA A 155 -10.66 -0.39 11.64
CA ALA A 155 -11.66 -1.47 11.74
C ALA A 155 -12.65 -1.55 10.55
N CYS A 156 -12.19 -1.31 9.32
CA CYS A 156 -12.98 -1.43 8.09
C CYS A 156 -12.96 -2.87 7.57
N GLU A 157 -13.30 -3.81 8.45
CA GLU A 157 -13.36 -5.23 8.16
C GLU A 157 -14.79 -5.62 7.80
N TYR A 158 -14.97 -6.41 6.76
CA TYR A 158 -16.27 -6.93 6.34
C TYR A 158 -16.44 -8.39 6.73
N PRO A 159 -17.67 -8.85 7.04
CA PRO A 159 -17.97 -10.28 7.05
C PRO A 159 -17.52 -10.93 5.75
N THR A 160 -16.94 -12.13 5.83
CA THR A 160 -16.37 -12.82 4.65
C THR A 160 -17.36 -12.95 3.51
N GLU A 161 -18.64 -13.23 3.80
CA GLU A 161 -19.68 -13.32 2.76
C GLU A 161 -20.00 -11.96 2.11
N ALA A 162 -20.11 -10.88 2.89
CA ALA A 162 -20.33 -9.54 2.35
C ALA A 162 -19.15 -9.07 1.50
N PHE A 163 -17.93 -9.40 1.93
CA PHE A 163 -16.70 -9.17 1.20
C PHE A 163 -16.67 -9.91 -0.14
N ALA A 164 -16.92 -11.21 -0.15
CA ALA A 164 -16.97 -12.00 -1.38
C ALA A 164 -18.11 -11.56 -2.33
N LYS A 165 -19.26 -11.15 -1.77
CA LYS A 165 -20.39 -10.63 -2.54
C LYS A 165 -20.01 -9.37 -3.34
N LEU A 166 -19.21 -8.45 -2.77
CA LEU A 166 -18.73 -7.28 -3.51
C LEU A 166 -17.99 -7.68 -4.80
N PHE A 167 -17.14 -8.71 -4.73
CA PHE A 167 -16.41 -9.20 -5.90
C PHE A 167 -17.26 -9.96 -6.90
N ARG A 168 -18.40 -10.53 -6.47
CA ARG A 168 -19.39 -11.12 -7.40
C ARG A 168 -20.21 -10.06 -8.14
N GLU A 169 -20.48 -8.92 -7.51
CA GLU A 169 -21.41 -7.89 -8.00
C GLU A 169 -20.75 -6.70 -8.70
N ILE A 170 -19.42 -6.54 -8.57
CA ILE A 170 -18.68 -5.41 -9.11
C ILE A 170 -17.60 -5.91 -10.08
N ASP A 171 -17.85 -5.82 -11.37
CA ASP A 171 -17.00 -6.39 -12.42
C ASP A 171 -15.61 -5.74 -12.47
N ASN A 172 -15.52 -4.43 -12.29
CA ASN A 172 -14.25 -3.70 -12.29
C ASN A 172 -13.50 -3.75 -10.94
N LEU A 173 -14.02 -4.44 -9.92
CA LEU A 173 -13.30 -4.76 -8.69
C LEU A 173 -12.39 -5.95 -8.96
N VAL A 174 -11.11 -5.69 -9.23
CA VAL A 174 -10.14 -6.69 -9.74
C VAL A 174 -9.04 -7.05 -8.77
N ALA A 175 -8.93 -6.36 -7.65
CA ALA A 175 -7.93 -6.67 -6.64
C ALA A 175 -8.38 -6.30 -5.24
N VAL A 176 -7.74 -6.92 -4.26
CA VAL A 176 -7.88 -6.53 -2.85
C VAL A 176 -6.52 -6.42 -2.18
N LYS A 177 -6.37 -5.37 -1.38
CA LYS A 177 -5.31 -5.28 -0.39
C LYS A 177 -5.86 -5.74 0.96
N LEU A 178 -5.36 -6.86 1.46
CA LEU A 178 -5.71 -7.42 2.75
C LEU A 178 -4.71 -6.89 3.80
N ALA A 179 -5.06 -5.78 4.43
CA ALA A 179 -4.23 -5.13 5.45
C ALA A 179 -4.43 -5.83 6.81
N ASN A 180 -4.00 -7.08 6.89
CA ASN A 180 -4.01 -7.84 8.13
C ASN A 180 -2.96 -7.29 9.11
N GLY A 181 -3.33 -7.26 10.37
CA GLY A 181 -2.39 -6.95 11.46
C GLY A 181 -1.32 -8.02 11.62
N TRP A 182 -0.29 -7.68 12.40
CA TRP A 182 0.84 -8.58 12.59
C TRP A 182 0.58 -9.76 13.50
N ASP A 183 -0.60 -9.85 14.09
CA ASP A 183 -0.70 -10.68 15.27
C ASP A 183 -1.80 -11.72 15.32
N THR A 184 -2.99 -11.55 14.75
CA THR A 184 -4.06 -12.46 15.19
C THR A 184 -5.16 -12.80 14.21
N ARG A 185 -5.22 -12.15 13.04
CA ARG A 185 -6.34 -12.33 12.12
C ARG A 185 -6.05 -13.30 10.96
N TRP A 186 -5.11 -14.21 11.17
CA TRP A 186 -4.72 -15.18 10.14
C TRP A 186 -5.88 -16.05 9.65
N LEU A 187 -6.73 -16.53 10.56
CA LEU A 187 -7.91 -17.33 10.20
C LEU A 187 -8.91 -16.54 9.35
N LYS A 188 -9.13 -15.26 9.69
CA LYS A 188 -10.00 -14.39 8.91
C LYS A 188 -9.40 -14.08 7.54
N LEU A 189 -8.11 -13.80 7.48
CA LEU A 189 -7.39 -13.60 6.24
C LEU A 189 -7.50 -14.82 5.33
N GLU A 190 -7.28 -16.01 5.88
CA GLU A 190 -7.42 -17.27 5.14
C GLU A 190 -8.85 -17.48 4.63
N ALA A 191 -9.85 -17.25 5.47
CA ALA A 191 -11.24 -17.35 5.09
C ALA A 191 -11.62 -16.37 3.95
N ASP A 192 -11.15 -15.12 4.02
CA ASP A 192 -11.38 -14.13 2.98
C ASP A 192 -10.69 -14.52 1.67
N MET A 193 -9.46 -15.04 1.73
CA MET A 193 -8.76 -15.55 0.56
C MET A 193 -9.48 -16.72 -0.10
N GLN A 194 -9.95 -17.67 0.69
CA GLN A 194 -10.72 -18.82 0.20
C GLN A 194 -12.05 -18.40 -0.44
N ALA A 195 -12.77 -17.48 0.21
CA ALA A 195 -14.02 -16.95 -0.31
C ALA A 195 -13.85 -16.20 -1.63
N LEU A 196 -12.75 -15.43 -1.78
CA LEU A 196 -12.44 -14.78 -3.05
C LEU A 196 -12.11 -15.76 -4.18
N ARG A 197 -11.37 -16.81 -3.88
CA ARG A 197 -11.12 -17.89 -4.87
C ARG A 197 -12.42 -18.58 -5.31
N ALA A 198 -13.35 -18.77 -4.37
CA ALA A 198 -14.66 -19.35 -4.64
C ALA A 198 -15.59 -18.44 -5.48
N VAL A 199 -15.27 -17.14 -5.65
CA VAL A 199 -15.99 -16.26 -6.57
C VAL A 199 -15.88 -16.72 -8.03
N GLY A 200 -14.83 -17.48 -8.37
CA GLY A 200 -14.67 -18.05 -9.73
C GLY A 200 -14.17 -17.03 -10.77
N ARG A 201 -13.67 -15.87 -10.36
CA ARG A 201 -13.07 -14.87 -11.24
C ARG A 201 -11.55 -14.94 -11.15
N GLU A 202 -10.91 -15.43 -12.20
CA GLU A 202 -9.44 -15.62 -12.26
C GLU A 202 -8.65 -14.29 -12.25
N ASN A 203 -9.29 -13.19 -12.64
CA ASN A 203 -8.67 -11.87 -12.72
C ASN A 203 -8.55 -11.13 -11.39
N ILE A 204 -9.06 -11.68 -10.28
CA ILE A 204 -8.97 -11.05 -8.95
C ILE A 204 -7.58 -11.29 -8.37
N SER A 205 -6.87 -10.21 -8.05
CA SER A 205 -5.55 -10.22 -7.41
C SER A 205 -5.64 -10.06 -5.90
N LEU A 206 -4.90 -10.88 -5.18
CA LEU A 206 -4.84 -10.92 -3.72
C LEU A 206 -3.49 -10.37 -3.24
N PHE A 207 -3.50 -9.21 -2.59
CA PHE A 207 -2.31 -8.56 -2.06
C PHE A 207 -2.39 -8.41 -0.55
N PRO A 208 -1.62 -9.17 0.24
CA PRO A 208 -1.49 -8.87 1.67
C PRO A 208 -0.82 -7.52 1.87
N GLY A 209 -1.15 -6.88 2.98
CA GLY A 209 -0.49 -5.65 3.41
C GLY A 209 0.81 -5.89 4.18
N THR A 210 1.04 -7.11 4.61
CA THR A 210 2.25 -7.54 5.33
C THR A 210 3.21 -8.24 4.39
N THR A 211 4.47 -8.28 4.79
CA THR A 211 5.57 -8.88 4.01
C THR A 211 5.80 -10.36 4.36
N SER A 212 4.85 -10.99 5.05
CA SER A 212 5.00 -12.36 5.51
C SER A 212 5.15 -13.36 4.36
N MET A 213 6.21 -14.16 4.40
CA MET A 213 6.42 -15.30 3.51
C MET A 213 5.21 -16.25 3.48
N MET A 214 4.48 -16.39 4.60
CA MET A 214 3.30 -17.26 4.69
C MET A 214 2.21 -16.90 3.68
N THR A 215 1.94 -15.61 3.45
CA THR A 215 0.92 -15.19 2.49
C THR A 215 1.29 -15.54 1.05
N PHE A 216 2.57 -15.51 0.71
CA PHE A 216 3.06 -15.98 -0.58
C PHE A 216 2.90 -17.49 -0.74
N LEU A 217 3.20 -18.26 0.31
CA LEU A 217 2.97 -19.72 0.33
C LEU A 217 1.48 -20.08 0.24
N TRP A 218 0.59 -19.25 0.76
CA TRP A 218 -0.85 -19.43 0.59
C TRP A 218 -1.36 -19.06 -0.80
N GLY A 219 -0.47 -18.60 -1.68
CA GLY A 219 -0.78 -18.29 -3.08
C GLY A 219 -1.42 -16.90 -3.26
N CYS A 220 -1.03 -15.92 -2.47
CA CYS A 220 -1.27 -14.51 -2.81
C CYS A 220 -0.55 -14.15 -4.10
N ASP A 221 -1.05 -13.15 -4.81
CA ASP A 221 -0.54 -12.73 -6.12
C ASP A 221 0.63 -11.74 -6.04
N GLY A 222 1.09 -11.47 -4.85
CA GLY A 222 2.17 -10.53 -4.55
C GLY A 222 1.94 -9.84 -3.22
N VAL A 223 2.38 -8.59 -3.10
CA VAL A 223 2.19 -7.76 -1.91
C VAL A 223 1.91 -6.32 -2.32
N PHE A 224 1.15 -5.58 -1.49
CA PHE A 224 0.97 -4.14 -1.65
C PHE A 224 1.33 -3.45 -0.32
N SER A 225 2.59 -3.08 -0.17
CA SER A 225 3.18 -2.70 1.12
C SER A 225 3.99 -1.41 1.08
N GLY A 226 3.91 -0.62 2.17
CA GLY A 226 4.79 0.51 2.42
C GLY A 226 6.24 0.08 2.74
N TYR A 227 6.45 -1.10 3.29
CA TYR A 227 7.77 -1.67 3.54
C TYR A 227 8.65 -1.66 2.28
N ALA A 228 8.06 -1.89 1.10
CA ALA A 228 8.79 -1.90 -0.17
C ALA A 228 9.47 -0.56 -0.51
N CYS A 229 9.18 0.54 0.19
CA CYS A 229 9.94 1.79 0.05
C CYS A 229 11.40 1.62 0.49
N MET A 230 11.65 0.78 1.50
CA MET A 230 12.94 0.63 2.16
C MET A 230 13.74 -0.53 1.58
N ASP A 231 13.09 -1.66 1.31
CA ASP A 231 13.73 -2.83 0.73
C ASP A 231 12.88 -3.48 -0.37
N PRO A 232 12.70 -2.81 -1.52
CA PRO A 232 11.97 -3.39 -2.65
C PRO A 232 12.65 -4.65 -3.19
N HIS A 233 13.98 -4.68 -3.24
CA HIS A 233 14.73 -5.83 -3.74
C HIS A 233 14.55 -7.07 -2.86
N GLY A 234 14.58 -6.91 -1.52
CA GLY A 234 14.35 -8.05 -0.62
C GLY A 234 12.99 -8.69 -0.81
N LEU A 235 11.95 -7.88 -0.99
CA LEU A 235 10.61 -8.41 -1.27
C LEU A 235 10.50 -9.05 -2.64
N ILE A 236 11.12 -8.47 -3.68
CA ILE A 236 11.14 -9.03 -5.03
C ILE A 236 11.91 -10.38 -5.03
N ASP A 237 13.02 -10.44 -4.36
CA ASP A 237 13.81 -11.66 -4.23
C ASP A 237 13.02 -12.75 -3.50
N LEU A 238 12.36 -12.41 -2.39
CA LEU A 238 11.48 -13.31 -1.64
C LEU A 238 10.33 -13.82 -2.52
N TRP A 239 9.64 -12.91 -3.20
CA TRP A 239 8.56 -13.25 -4.12
C TRP A 239 9.02 -14.22 -5.19
N ASN A 240 10.13 -13.91 -5.87
CA ASN A 240 10.69 -14.73 -6.93
C ASN A 240 11.14 -16.11 -6.45
N ALA A 241 11.72 -16.21 -5.24
CA ALA A 241 12.12 -17.49 -4.66
C ALA A 241 10.89 -18.38 -4.40
N VAL A 242 9.81 -17.82 -3.84
CA VAL A 242 8.56 -18.57 -3.62
C VAL A 242 7.93 -19.01 -4.95
N GLN A 243 7.88 -18.12 -5.96
CA GLN A 243 7.32 -18.46 -7.28
C GLN A 243 8.09 -19.57 -8.00
N LYS A 244 9.40 -19.67 -7.76
CA LYS A 244 10.26 -20.76 -8.28
C LYS A 244 10.18 -22.05 -7.46
N GLY A 245 9.47 -22.04 -6.31
CA GLY A 245 9.45 -23.17 -5.38
C GLY A 245 10.74 -23.35 -4.55
N ASP A 246 11.67 -22.38 -4.61
CA ASP A 246 12.89 -22.40 -3.81
C ASP A 246 12.62 -21.92 -2.37
N LEU A 247 12.05 -22.84 -1.59
CA LEU A 247 11.70 -22.55 -0.19
C LEU A 247 12.93 -22.40 0.71
N SER A 248 14.08 -22.92 0.33
CA SER A 248 15.33 -22.75 1.05
C SER A 248 15.82 -21.32 0.94
N GLU A 249 15.90 -20.78 -0.26
CA GLU A 249 16.28 -19.40 -0.49
C GLU A 249 15.22 -18.43 0.05
N ALA A 250 13.92 -18.73 -0.12
CA ALA A 250 12.84 -17.92 0.43
C ALA A 250 12.96 -17.77 1.95
N ARG A 251 13.24 -18.86 2.69
CA ARG A 251 13.46 -18.83 4.16
C ARG A 251 14.70 -18.00 4.50
N LYS A 252 15.79 -18.16 3.79
CA LYS A 252 17.01 -17.38 4.01
C LYS A 252 16.79 -15.89 3.82
N ILE A 253 16.12 -15.48 2.74
CA ILE A 253 15.77 -14.08 2.50
C ILE A 253 14.84 -13.57 3.62
N HIS A 254 13.80 -14.32 3.94
CA HIS A 254 12.83 -13.92 4.97
C HIS A 254 13.50 -13.69 6.33
N PHE A 255 14.22 -14.68 6.85
CA PHE A 255 14.77 -14.61 8.21
C PHE A 255 16.03 -13.74 8.33
N ASN A 256 16.84 -13.61 7.28
CA ASN A 256 18.10 -12.85 7.35
C ASN A 256 18.00 -11.43 6.80
N ARG A 257 16.95 -11.10 6.02
CA ARG A 257 16.82 -9.77 5.41
C ARG A 257 15.49 -9.09 5.74
N ILE A 258 14.36 -9.75 5.51
CA ILE A 258 13.03 -9.14 5.70
C ILE A 258 12.70 -9.01 7.19
N ARG A 259 12.72 -10.12 7.92
CA ARG A 259 12.30 -10.19 9.32
C ARG A 259 13.08 -9.25 10.25
N PRO A 260 14.42 -9.13 10.15
CA PRO A 260 15.15 -8.19 11.01
C PRO A 260 14.70 -6.74 10.84
N LEU A 261 14.39 -6.30 9.61
CA LEU A 261 13.88 -4.95 9.36
C LEU A 261 12.43 -4.78 9.85
N GLU A 262 11.58 -5.79 9.67
CA GLU A 262 10.22 -5.79 10.22
C GLU A 262 10.22 -5.64 11.74
N GLU A 263 11.07 -6.36 12.44
CA GLU A 263 11.19 -6.30 13.91
C GLU A 263 11.60 -4.94 14.45
N VAL A 264 12.33 -4.19 13.67
CA VAL A 264 12.73 -2.81 14.02
C VAL A 264 11.62 -1.82 13.76
N ILE A 265 10.89 -1.97 12.66
CA ILE A 265 9.91 -0.98 12.19
C ILE A 265 8.55 -1.20 12.83
N TYR A 266 8.07 -2.46 12.89
CA TYR A 266 6.74 -2.80 13.36
C TYR A 266 6.65 -2.95 14.89
N VAL A 267 7.35 -2.09 15.61
CA VAL A 267 7.28 -1.97 17.06
C VAL A 267 6.19 -0.95 17.43
N ARG A 268 5.37 -1.27 18.43
CA ARG A 268 4.39 -0.31 18.98
C ARG A 268 5.08 0.94 19.56
N PRO A 269 4.44 2.12 19.50
CA PRO A 269 3.10 2.35 18.98
C PRO A 269 3.05 2.39 17.44
N MET A 270 1.97 1.85 16.88
CA MET A 270 1.79 1.77 15.43
C MET A 270 1.46 3.11 14.77
N VAL A 271 1.01 4.08 15.54
CA VAL A 271 0.79 5.47 15.06
C VAL A 271 2.08 6.07 14.48
N ASP A 272 3.23 5.61 14.94
CA ASP A 272 4.54 6.07 14.49
C ASP A 272 5.04 5.39 13.20
N LEU A 273 4.29 4.45 12.63
CA LEU A 273 4.76 3.61 11.53
C LEU A 273 5.25 4.43 10.33
N ILE A 274 4.47 5.41 9.89
CA ILE A 274 4.82 6.23 8.72
C ILE A 274 6.05 7.11 9.02
N THR A 275 6.13 7.64 10.23
CA THR A 275 7.28 8.42 10.69
C THR A 275 8.54 7.54 10.72
N LYS A 276 8.44 6.29 11.18
CA LYS A 276 9.55 5.32 11.13
C LYS A 276 10.00 5.04 9.69
N TYR A 277 9.06 4.84 8.76
CA TYR A 277 9.40 4.66 7.33
C TYR A 277 10.19 5.85 6.79
N LYS A 278 9.77 7.09 7.10
CA LYS A 278 10.47 8.31 6.67
C LYS A 278 11.86 8.43 7.27
N GLU A 279 12.03 8.15 8.55
CA GLU A 279 13.35 8.14 9.20
C GLU A 279 14.29 7.13 8.54
N VAL A 280 13.80 5.91 8.29
CA VAL A 280 14.60 4.88 7.59
C VAL A 280 14.98 5.33 6.20
N CYS A 281 14.03 5.81 5.40
CA CYS A 281 14.31 6.33 4.06
C CYS A 281 15.27 7.53 4.09
N TYR A 282 15.21 8.37 5.11
CA TYR A 282 16.15 9.49 5.32
C TYR A 282 17.55 8.96 5.58
N TRP A 283 17.75 8.05 6.52
CA TRP A 283 19.06 7.47 6.80
C TRP A 283 19.62 6.64 5.64
N MET A 284 18.78 6.06 4.82
CA MET A 284 19.18 5.42 3.56
C MET A 284 19.57 6.42 2.45
N GLY A 285 19.33 7.71 2.64
CA GLY A 285 19.57 8.73 1.62
C GLY A 285 18.56 8.76 0.47
N LEU A 286 17.44 8.07 0.61
CA LEU A 286 16.38 8.02 -0.41
C LEU A 286 15.55 9.30 -0.46
N ILE A 287 15.44 10.00 0.66
CA ILE A 287 14.72 11.26 0.80
C ILE A 287 15.58 12.29 1.53
N PRO A 288 15.40 13.60 1.28
CA PRO A 288 16.24 14.64 1.88
C PRO A 288 15.94 14.91 3.36
N ARG A 289 14.75 14.59 3.83
CA ARG A 289 14.28 14.83 5.21
C ARG A 289 13.12 13.90 5.58
N ALA A 290 12.92 13.68 6.89
CA ALA A 290 11.84 12.81 7.41
C ALA A 290 10.61 13.62 7.89
N THR A 291 10.34 14.80 7.31
CA THR A 291 9.20 15.65 7.68
C THR A 291 7.88 14.89 7.52
N VAL A 292 7.03 14.99 8.54
CA VAL A 292 5.67 14.43 8.56
C VAL A 292 4.63 15.54 8.57
N LYS A 293 3.51 15.33 7.90
CA LYS A 293 2.36 16.25 7.87
C LYS A 293 1.25 15.67 8.73
N HIS A 294 0.73 16.45 9.68
CA HIS A 294 -0.33 16.03 10.62
C HIS A 294 0.02 14.79 11.49
N ARG A 295 1.29 14.46 11.63
CA ARG A 295 1.81 13.44 12.53
C ARG A 295 2.89 14.06 13.41
N LEU A 296 3.25 13.37 14.48
CA LEU A 296 4.33 13.81 15.36
C LEU A 296 5.68 13.20 14.93
N PRO A 297 6.79 13.94 15.08
CA PRO A 297 8.11 13.33 15.01
C PRO A 297 8.24 12.21 16.05
N LEU A 298 9.15 11.26 15.81
CA LEU A 298 9.46 10.25 16.80
C LEU A 298 10.03 10.89 18.07
N LEU A 299 9.65 10.36 19.21
CA LEU A 299 10.33 10.67 20.46
C LEU A 299 11.84 10.35 20.33
N PRO A 300 12.73 11.15 20.92
CA PRO A 300 14.18 10.95 20.76
C PRO A 300 14.67 9.54 21.09
N GLU A 301 14.12 8.91 22.14
CA GLU A 301 14.44 7.55 22.54
C GLU A 301 13.94 6.51 21.55
N VAL A 302 12.78 6.72 20.91
CA VAL A 302 12.23 5.85 19.87
C VAL A 302 13.07 5.97 18.61
N ARG A 303 13.42 7.20 18.20
CA ARG A 303 14.25 7.49 17.05
C ARG A 303 15.63 6.84 17.19
N ARG A 304 16.26 6.97 18.37
CA ARG A 304 17.55 6.33 18.66
C ARG A 304 17.46 4.81 18.62
N LYS A 305 16.44 4.21 19.24
CA LYS A 305 16.23 2.75 19.21
C LYS A 305 16.04 2.25 17.78
N LEU A 306 15.28 2.96 16.95
CA LEU A 306 15.09 2.66 15.54
C LEU A 306 16.43 2.65 14.80
N TYR A 307 17.25 3.70 14.95
CA TYR A 307 18.55 3.80 14.30
C TYR A 307 19.51 2.67 14.72
N GLU A 308 19.62 2.39 16.03
CA GLU A 308 20.45 1.29 16.53
C GLU A 308 19.94 -0.08 16.07
N GLY A 309 18.63 -0.25 15.94
CA GLY A 309 18.03 -1.45 15.35
C GLY A 309 18.42 -1.63 13.89
N LEU A 310 18.38 -0.56 13.10
CA LEU A 310 18.73 -0.60 11.67
C LEU A 310 20.16 -1.04 11.41
N LYS A 311 21.11 -0.70 12.28
CA LYS A 311 22.51 -1.17 12.17
C LYS A 311 22.65 -2.69 12.20
N LYS A 312 21.64 -3.40 12.69
CA LYS A 312 21.60 -4.88 12.80
C LYS A 312 20.85 -5.52 11.63
N THR A 313 20.39 -4.73 10.68
CA THR A 313 19.67 -5.17 9.49
C THR A 313 20.56 -5.11 8.24
N SER A 314 20.05 -5.56 7.10
CA SER A 314 20.70 -5.43 5.80
C SER A 314 20.56 -4.05 5.15
N VAL A 315 19.87 -3.12 5.80
CA VAL A 315 19.67 -1.76 5.27
C VAL A 315 20.97 -0.99 5.26
N LYS A 316 21.31 -0.42 4.11
CA LYS A 316 22.49 0.45 3.99
C LYS A 316 22.19 1.84 4.54
N ILE A 317 22.78 2.17 5.65
CA ILE A 317 22.75 3.51 6.25
C ILE A 317 23.83 4.37 5.59
N VAL A 318 23.48 5.56 5.12
CA VAL A 318 24.38 6.53 4.48
C VAL A 318 24.40 7.88 5.21
N ARG A 319 23.49 8.09 6.17
CA ARG A 319 23.48 9.27 7.06
C ARG A 319 23.60 8.84 8.50
N GLU A 320 24.46 9.52 9.23
CA GLU A 320 24.62 9.27 10.66
C GLU A 320 23.43 9.79 11.47
N TYR A 321 23.32 9.29 12.70
CA TYR A 321 22.35 9.77 13.67
C TYR A 321 22.80 11.16 14.19
N GLU A 322 21.95 12.15 14.01
CA GLU A 322 22.10 13.51 14.51
C GLU A 322 21.35 13.69 15.83
#